data_8547ef5b51640e663fa11b8206389700
#
_entry.id   8547ef5b51640e663fa11b8206389700
#
_cell.length_a   1.000
_cell.length_b   1.000
_cell.length_c   1.000
_cell.angle_alpha   90.00
_cell.angle_beta   90.00
_cell.angle_gamma   90.00
#
_symmetry.space_group_name_H-M   'P 1'
#
loop_
_entity.id
_entity.type
_entity.pdbx_description
1 polymer ?
#
loop_
_entity_poly.entity_id
_entity_poly.type
_entity_poly.pdbx_seq_one_letter_code
_entity_poly.pdbx_strand_id
1 'polypeptide(L)'
;VRQSNTYIILYAAAITFVCGGLLAFAAVSLKDRQDANVALEQKKNILSSAISLKEGDDINAIYADQVNGFVLDVDGNVKEGMSPVQVIIAREYKKAPKDRLLPVYEFRSKEDSSKIEYAVMPVYGFGLWNNIWGFVAVKSDFNTIQGVRFSHAGETPGLGARIDSDEVQDRFKGKTLFDNGTLKYVTIQKGEGVDYSDEPHKVDGMSGATLTGKGVNNMLVDYLSCYEKYLKKNAAANQ
;
A
#
# COMPACT_ATOMS: atom_id res chain seq x y z
N VAL A 1 -27.86 -36.87 -34.79
CA VAL A 1 -26.77 -36.64 -35.76
C VAL A 1 -25.46 -36.72 -35.00
N ARG A 2 -24.65 -37.78 -35.28
CA ARG A 2 -23.33 -37.96 -34.61
C ARG A 2 -22.34 -37.06 -35.34
N GLN A 3 -21.95 -35.96 -34.74
CA GLN A 3 -20.96 -35.04 -35.30
C GLN A 3 -19.59 -35.73 -35.35
N SER A 4 -18.82 -35.53 -36.43
CA SER A 4 -17.47 -36.09 -36.53
C SER A 4 -16.52 -35.39 -35.53
N ASN A 5 -15.54 -36.12 -35.01
CA ASN A 5 -14.53 -35.59 -34.12
C ASN A 5 -13.79 -34.38 -34.74
N THR A 6 -13.57 -34.42 -36.05
CA THR A 6 -12.94 -33.29 -36.79
C THR A 6 -13.79 -32.03 -36.75
N TYR A 7 -15.12 -32.16 -36.90
CA TYR A 7 -16.04 -31.03 -36.81
C TYR A 7 -16.00 -30.41 -35.41
N ILE A 8 -16.02 -31.22 -34.36
CA ILE A 8 -15.97 -30.74 -32.95
C ILE A 8 -14.66 -30.00 -32.68
N ILE A 9 -13.51 -30.54 -33.13
CA ILE A 9 -12.20 -29.91 -32.94
C ILE A 9 -12.13 -28.58 -33.69
N LEU A 10 -12.54 -28.52 -34.93
CA LEU A 10 -12.52 -27.29 -35.73
C LEU A 10 -13.45 -26.22 -35.16
N TYR A 11 -14.64 -26.60 -34.69
CA TYR A 11 -15.58 -25.72 -34.05
C TYR A 11 -15.03 -25.15 -32.75
N ALA A 12 -14.48 -25.99 -31.87
CA ALA A 12 -13.85 -25.56 -30.62
C ALA A 12 -12.66 -24.63 -30.90
N ALA A 13 -11.81 -24.96 -31.87
CA ALA A 13 -10.68 -24.13 -32.26
C ALA A 13 -11.12 -22.74 -32.78
N ALA A 14 -12.16 -22.73 -33.65
CA ALA A 14 -12.71 -21.45 -34.16
C ALA A 14 -13.26 -20.55 -33.05
N ILE A 15 -14.05 -21.11 -32.12
CA ILE A 15 -14.58 -20.35 -30.99
C ILE A 15 -13.43 -19.83 -30.10
N THR A 16 -12.47 -20.70 -29.79
CA THR A 16 -11.30 -20.28 -28.94
C THR A 16 -10.53 -19.15 -29.61
N PHE A 17 -10.30 -19.25 -30.93
CA PHE A 17 -9.59 -18.20 -31.66
C PHE A 17 -10.37 -16.88 -31.69
N VAL A 18 -11.67 -16.92 -31.95
CA VAL A 18 -12.52 -15.73 -31.96
C VAL A 18 -12.59 -15.10 -30.56
N CYS A 19 -12.90 -15.88 -29.54
CA CYS A 19 -12.98 -15.37 -28.16
C CYS A 19 -11.63 -14.86 -27.66
N GLY A 20 -10.54 -15.61 -27.92
CA GLY A 20 -9.18 -15.18 -27.57
C GLY A 20 -8.77 -13.89 -28.28
N GLY A 21 -9.10 -13.77 -29.57
CA GLY A 21 -8.86 -12.54 -30.34
C GLY A 21 -9.61 -11.32 -29.82
N LEU A 22 -10.89 -11.48 -29.50
CA LEU A 22 -11.71 -10.40 -28.93
C LEU A 22 -11.20 -9.98 -27.55
N LEU A 23 -10.84 -10.93 -26.69
CA LEU A 23 -10.27 -10.64 -25.36
C LEU A 23 -8.92 -9.94 -25.48
N ALA A 24 -8.05 -10.39 -26.37
CA ALA A 24 -6.74 -9.76 -26.61
C ALA A 24 -6.91 -8.33 -27.14
N PHE A 25 -7.80 -8.12 -28.10
CA PHE A 25 -8.11 -6.80 -28.63
C PHE A 25 -8.64 -5.87 -27.54
N ALA A 26 -9.60 -6.31 -26.73
CA ALA A 26 -10.12 -5.52 -25.60
C ALA A 26 -9.02 -5.20 -24.57
N ALA A 27 -8.19 -6.18 -24.21
CA ALA A 27 -7.10 -5.99 -23.27
C ALA A 27 -6.07 -4.97 -23.74
N VAL A 28 -5.66 -5.04 -25.02
CA VAL A 28 -4.68 -4.09 -25.59
C VAL A 28 -5.29 -2.69 -25.73
N SER A 29 -6.53 -2.58 -26.22
CA SER A 29 -7.17 -1.28 -26.43
C SER A 29 -7.51 -0.53 -25.14
N LEU A 30 -7.67 -1.25 -24.02
CA LEU A 30 -7.98 -0.65 -22.71
C LEU A 30 -6.74 -0.44 -21.84
N LYS A 31 -5.57 -0.96 -22.25
CA LYS A 31 -4.37 -0.99 -21.41
C LYS A 31 -3.95 0.41 -20.94
N ASP A 32 -3.87 1.38 -21.83
CA ASP A 32 -3.43 2.74 -21.49
C ASP A 32 -4.36 3.41 -20.46
N ARG A 33 -5.68 3.16 -20.59
CA ARG A 33 -6.66 3.67 -19.63
C ARG A 33 -6.55 2.97 -18.28
N GLN A 34 -6.29 1.67 -18.28
CA GLN A 34 -6.07 0.91 -17.05
C GLN A 34 -4.81 1.39 -16.34
N ASP A 35 -3.69 1.56 -17.06
CA ASP A 35 -2.43 2.03 -16.50
C ASP A 35 -2.58 3.46 -15.91
N ALA A 36 -3.32 4.35 -16.60
CA ALA A 36 -3.62 5.69 -16.10
C ALA A 36 -4.49 5.66 -14.83
N ASN A 37 -5.51 4.80 -14.78
CA ASN A 37 -6.36 4.65 -13.60
C ASN A 37 -5.59 4.07 -12.41
N VAL A 38 -4.73 3.08 -12.63
CA VAL A 38 -3.86 2.52 -11.58
C VAL A 38 -2.92 3.59 -11.00
N ALA A 39 -2.31 4.41 -11.88
CA ALA A 39 -1.46 5.52 -11.44
C ALA A 39 -2.23 6.58 -10.64
N LEU A 40 -3.46 6.91 -11.06
CA LEU A 40 -4.33 7.85 -10.35
C LEU A 40 -4.75 7.30 -8.98
N GLU A 41 -5.13 6.04 -8.92
CA GLU A 41 -5.50 5.36 -7.67
C GLU A 41 -4.33 5.30 -6.70
N GLN A 42 -3.12 5.00 -7.18
CA GLN A 42 -1.92 5.03 -6.36
C GLN A 42 -1.68 6.41 -5.75
N LYS A 43 -1.76 7.49 -6.55
CA LYS A 43 -1.66 8.87 -6.05
C LYS A 43 -2.75 9.18 -5.02
N LYS A 44 -3.99 8.77 -5.29
CA LYS A 44 -5.12 8.94 -4.37
C LYS A 44 -4.86 8.23 -3.03
N ASN A 45 -4.34 7.02 -3.05
CA ASN A 45 -4.03 6.26 -1.84
C ASN A 45 -2.87 6.88 -1.04
N ILE A 46 -1.84 7.40 -1.72
CA ILE A 46 -0.76 8.15 -1.08
C ILE A 46 -1.33 9.40 -0.39
N LEU A 47 -2.11 10.21 -1.10
CA LEU A 47 -2.71 11.42 -0.55
C LEU A 47 -3.65 11.10 0.61
N SER A 48 -4.59 10.15 0.43
CA SER A 48 -5.60 9.82 1.43
C SER A 48 -5.04 9.14 2.69
N SER A 49 -3.81 8.62 2.65
CA SER A 49 -3.12 8.14 3.86
C SER A 49 -2.65 9.29 4.77
N ALA A 50 -2.35 10.47 4.21
CA ALA A 50 -1.82 11.62 4.91
C ALA A 50 -2.85 12.72 5.14
N ILE A 51 -3.69 13.02 4.14
CA ILE A 51 -4.65 14.13 4.16
C ILE A 51 -6.08 13.66 3.85
N SER A 52 -7.06 14.44 4.28
CA SER A 52 -8.46 14.20 3.92
C SER A 52 -8.75 14.79 2.55
N LEU A 53 -9.16 13.94 1.60
CA LEU A 53 -9.59 14.34 0.26
C LEU A 53 -11.09 14.61 0.24
N LYS A 54 -11.51 15.58 -0.55
CA LYS A 54 -12.93 15.90 -0.81
C LYS A 54 -13.35 15.36 -2.16
N GLU A 55 -14.63 15.14 -2.32
CA GLU A 55 -15.21 14.81 -3.62
C GLU A 55 -14.98 15.97 -4.62
N GLY A 56 -14.42 15.64 -5.78
CA GLY A 56 -14.09 16.63 -6.81
C GLY A 56 -12.67 17.21 -6.76
N ASP A 57 -11.86 16.84 -5.76
CA ASP A 57 -10.45 17.26 -5.70
C ASP A 57 -9.64 16.75 -6.90
N ASP A 58 -8.83 17.62 -7.49
CA ASP A 58 -7.88 17.23 -8.54
C ASP A 58 -6.66 16.54 -7.91
N ILE A 59 -6.69 15.21 -7.90
CA ILE A 59 -5.65 14.35 -7.33
C ILE A 59 -4.27 14.62 -7.95
N ASN A 60 -4.21 14.87 -9.28
CA ASN A 60 -2.93 15.09 -9.93
C ASN A 60 -2.33 16.44 -9.54
N ALA A 61 -3.15 17.48 -9.47
CA ALA A 61 -2.71 18.82 -9.06
C ALA A 61 -2.23 18.82 -7.60
N ILE A 62 -3.01 18.23 -6.67
CA ILE A 62 -2.64 18.13 -5.25
C ILE A 62 -1.35 17.33 -5.07
N TYR A 63 -1.22 16.19 -5.78
CA TYR A 63 -0.02 15.36 -5.70
C TYR A 63 1.21 16.11 -6.20
N ALA A 64 1.12 16.81 -7.32
CA ALA A 64 2.24 17.56 -7.90
C ALA A 64 2.67 18.75 -7.01
N ASP A 65 1.74 19.39 -6.31
CA ASP A 65 1.99 20.54 -5.44
C ASP A 65 2.62 20.14 -4.09
N GLN A 66 2.14 19.05 -3.48
CA GLN A 66 2.45 18.76 -2.08
C GLN A 66 3.42 17.59 -1.87
N VAL A 67 3.60 16.70 -2.86
CA VAL A 67 4.34 15.46 -2.67
C VAL A 67 5.71 15.51 -3.32
N ASN A 68 6.75 15.36 -2.51
CA ASN A 68 8.11 15.12 -2.96
C ASN A 68 8.44 13.62 -2.81
N GLY A 69 8.60 12.93 -3.94
CA GLY A 69 8.87 11.48 -3.94
C GLY A 69 10.33 11.18 -4.29
N PHE A 70 10.94 10.26 -3.56
CA PHE A 70 12.30 9.76 -3.81
C PHE A 70 12.42 8.28 -3.42
N VAL A 71 13.54 7.68 -3.73
CA VAL A 71 13.83 6.27 -3.45
C VAL A 71 15.03 6.17 -2.53
N LEU A 72 14.92 5.33 -1.51
CA LEU A 72 16.01 5.01 -0.59
C LEU A 72 16.53 3.59 -0.81
N ASP A 73 17.75 3.34 -0.36
CA ASP A 73 18.18 2.01 0.04
C ASP A 73 17.83 1.74 1.53
N VAL A 74 18.06 0.52 1.98
CA VAL A 74 17.78 0.12 3.39
C VAL A 74 18.71 0.79 4.41
N ASP A 75 19.80 1.41 3.95
CA ASP A 75 20.68 2.21 4.79
C ASP A 75 20.18 3.64 4.97
N GLY A 76 19.08 4.01 4.30
CA GLY A 76 18.46 5.33 4.36
C GLY A 76 19.12 6.36 3.44
N ASN A 77 19.94 5.92 2.46
CA ASN A 77 20.56 6.80 1.48
C ASN A 77 19.65 6.99 0.27
N VAL A 78 19.53 8.22 -0.22
CA VAL A 78 18.75 8.53 -1.42
C VAL A 78 19.45 7.98 -2.65
N LYS A 79 18.71 7.28 -3.50
CA LYS A 79 19.13 6.82 -4.83
C LYS A 79 18.84 7.89 -5.87
N GLU A 80 19.86 8.66 -6.21
CA GLU A 80 19.76 9.72 -7.22
C GLU A 80 19.37 9.19 -8.61
N GLY A 81 18.59 9.97 -9.35
CA GLY A 81 18.16 9.63 -10.71
C GLY A 81 17.08 8.57 -10.82
N MET A 82 16.53 8.07 -9.69
CA MET A 82 15.46 7.09 -9.67
C MET A 82 14.14 7.70 -9.18
N SER A 83 13.10 7.58 -10.00
CA SER A 83 11.75 8.01 -9.59
C SER A 83 11.04 6.93 -8.77
N PRO A 84 10.32 7.29 -7.69
CA PRO A 84 9.57 6.33 -6.89
C PRO A 84 8.48 5.59 -7.70
N VAL A 85 7.96 6.19 -8.76
CA VAL A 85 6.97 5.55 -9.66
C VAL A 85 7.56 4.36 -10.43
N GLN A 86 8.89 4.33 -10.63
CA GLN A 86 9.57 3.22 -11.31
C GLN A 86 9.76 2.00 -10.41
N VAL A 87 9.62 2.17 -9.10
CA VAL A 87 9.81 1.09 -8.13
C VAL A 87 8.51 0.32 -7.95
N ILE A 88 8.49 -0.90 -8.45
CA ILE A 88 7.35 -1.82 -8.30
C ILE A 88 7.52 -2.59 -6.99
N ILE A 89 6.82 -2.19 -5.95
CA ILE A 89 6.93 -2.75 -4.59
C ILE A 89 6.77 -4.28 -4.58
N ALA A 90 5.86 -4.82 -5.37
CA ALA A 90 5.69 -6.27 -5.50
C ALA A 90 6.93 -7.01 -6.04
N ARG A 91 7.80 -6.33 -6.81
CA ARG A 91 9.10 -6.88 -7.25
C ARG A 91 10.13 -6.75 -6.15
N GLU A 92 10.13 -5.63 -5.44
CA GLU A 92 11.03 -5.40 -4.30
C GLU A 92 10.78 -6.40 -3.16
N TYR A 93 9.52 -6.77 -2.91
CA TYR A 93 9.15 -7.77 -1.91
C TYR A 93 9.81 -9.14 -2.14
N LYS A 94 10.10 -9.49 -3.40
CA LYS A 94 10.77 -10.77 -3.75
C LYS A 94 12.27 -10.76 -3.51
N LYS A 95 12.85 -9.57 -3.30
CA LYS A 95 14.29 -9.42 -2.99
C LYS A 95 14.53 -9.65 -1.49
N ALA A 96 15.78 -9.97 -1.15
CA ALA A 96 16.18 -9.94 0.25
C ALA A 96 15.98 -8.52 0.82
N PRO A 97 15.56 -8.35 2.08
CA PRO A 97 15.29 -7.04 2.67
C PRO A 97 16.40 -6.01 2.44
N LYS A 98 17.66 -6.43 2.56
CA LYS A 98 18.85 -5.58 2.37
C LYS A 98 19.03 -5.02 0.95
N ASP A 99 18.39 -5.63 -0.06
CA ASP A 99 18.55 -5.29 -1.47
C ASP A 99 17.32 -4.55 -2.03
N ARG A 100 16.37 -4.23 -1.16
CA ARG A 100 15.12 -3.55 -1.55
C ARG A 100 15.33 -2.06 -1.80
N LEU A 101 14.65 -1.56 -2.81
CA LEU A 101 14.47 -0.15 -3.04
C LEU A 101 13.18 0.31 -2.36
N LEU A 102 13.29 1.40 -1.62
CA LEU A 102 12.26 1.89 -0.71
C LEU A 102 11.76 3.27 -1.14
N PRO A 103 10.65 3.36 -1.87
CA PRO A 103 10.03 4.64 -2.19
C PRO A 103 9.52 5.34 -0.92
N VAL A 104 9.71 6.65 -0.87
CA VAL A 104 9.16 7.52 0.17
C VAL A 104 8.50 8.71 -0.50
N TYR A 105 7.37 9.15 0.06
CA TYR A 105 6.60 10.30 -0.40
C TYR A 105 6.45 11.27 0.77
N GLU A 106 7.21 12.36 0.75
CA GLU A 106 7.15 13.40 1.77
C GLU A 106 6.17 14.50 1.38
N PHE A 107 5.30 14.84 2.29
CA PHE A 107 4.40 15.98 2.19
C PHE A 107 5.05 17.18 2.87
N ARG A 108 5.21 18.24 2.13
CA ARG A 108 5.77 19.48 2.64
C ARG A 108 4.70 20.40 3.18
N SER A 109 5.01 21.10 4.25
CA SER A 109 4.10 22.11 4.80
C SER A 109 3.87 23.22 3.79
N LYS A 110 2.62 23.69 3.69
CA LYS A 110 2.25 24.84 2.85
C LYS A 110 2.82 26.15 3.36
N GLU A 111 3.08 26.23 4.68
CA GLU A 111 3.60 27.44 5.32
C GLU A 111 5.13 27.51 5.22
N ASP A 112 5.81 26.37 5.25
CA ASP A 112 7.26 26.27 5.18
C ASP A 112 7.66 25.00 4.42
N SER A 113 8.01 25.16 3.16
CA SER A 113 8.39 24.06 2.27
C SER A 113 9.65 23.30 2.70
N SER A 114 10.41 23.81 3.69
CA SER A 114 11.52 23.09 4.29
C SER A 114 11.10 22.05 5.31
N LYS A 115 9.86 22.15 5.84
CA LYS A 115 9.33 21.24 6.85
C LYS A 115 8.51 20.11 6.24
N ILE A 116 8.82 18.90 6.68
CA ILE A 116 8.04 17.71 6.35
C ILE A 116 6.86 17.65 7.31
N GLU A 117 5.65 17.59 6.77
CA GLU A 117 4.42 17.44 7.54
C GLU A 117 4.08 15.95 7.73
N TYR A 118 4.18 15.18 6.65
CA TYR A 118 3.96 13.73 6.66
C TYR A 118 4.99 13.03 5.78
N ALA A 119 5.32 11.78 6.14
CA ALA A 119 6.08 10.87 5.29
C ALA A 119 5.25 9.61 5.04
N VAL A 120 5.07 9.24 3.78
CA VAL A 120 4.27 8.08 3.36
C VAL A 120 5.17 7.01 2.79
N MET A 121 5.04 5.81 3.32
CA MET A 121 5.84 4.65 2.97
C MET A 121 4.94 3.54 2.44
N PRO A 122 5.15 3.05 1.21
CA PRO A 122 4.45 1.87 0.71
C PRO A 122 4.92 0.61 1.43
N VAL A 123 3.96 -0.30 1.63
CA VAL A 123 4.18 -1.61 2.24
C VAL A 123 3.52 -2.69 1.37
N TYR A 124 4.06 -3.90 1.41
CA TYR A 124 3.57 -5.02 0.61
C TYR A 124 3.76 -6.35 1.35
N GLY A 125 2.81 -7.27 1.20
CA GLY A 125 2.87 -8.55 1.85
C GLY A 125 1.86 -9.55 1.29
N PHE A 126 1.58 -10.59 2.07
CA PHE A 126 0.63 -11.64 1.72
C PHE A 126 -0.43 -11.76 2.82
N GLY A 127 -1.69 -11.72 2.44
CA GLY A 127 -2.84 -11.92 3.31
C GLY A 127 -3.12 -13.40 3.57
N LEU A 128 -4.39 -13.77 3.60
CA LEU A 128 -4.78 -15.17 3.68
C LEU A 128 -4.78 -15.84 2.28
N TRP A 129 -5.33 -15.17 1.29
CA TRP A 129 -5.53 -15.73 -0.04
C TRP A 129 -4.59 -15.16 -1.10
N ASN A 130 -4.27 -13.88 -1.00
CA ASN A 130 -3.49 -13.20 -2.03
C ASN A 130 -2.68 -12.06 -1.44
N ASN A 131 -2.00 -11.32 -2.33
CA ASN A 131 -1.22 -10.16 -1.95
C ASN A 131 -2.08 -9.07 -1.33
N ILE A 132 -1.51 -8.43 -0.34
CA ILE A 132 -2.00 -7.21 0.29
C ILE A 132 -0.92 -6.14 0.20
N TRP A 133 -1.31 -4.90 0.10
CA TRP A 133 -0.37 -3.78 0.02
C TRP A 133 -1.02 -2.53 0.62
N GLY A 134 -0.26 -1.49 0.74
CA GLY A 134 -0.80 -0.22 1.19
C GLY A 134 0.25 0.83 1.41
N PHE A 135 -0.16 1.89 2.08
CA PHE A 135 0.63 3.04 2.43
C PHE A 135 0.46 3.33 3.92
N VAL A 136 1.56 3.61 4.58
CA VAL A 136 1.60 4.04 5.98
C VAL A 136 2.13 5.47 6.00
N ALA A 137 1.31 6.41 6.45
CA ALA A 137 1.69 7.80 6.64
C ALA A 137 2.04 8.03 8.11
N VAL A 138 3.19 8.67 8.36
CA VAL A 138 3.61 9.13 9.69
C VAL A 138 3.68 10.64 9.72
N LYS A 139 3.45 11.23 10.89
CA LYS A 139 3.57 12.67 11.13
C LYS A 139 5.04 13.13 11.09
N SER A 140 5.26 14.43 11.23
CA SER A 140 6.58 15.07 11.27
C SER A 140 7.51 14.56 12.39
N ASP A 141 6.97 13.88 13.41
CA ASP A 141 7.74 13.20 14.45
C ASP A 141 8.35 11.87 14.00
N PHE A 142 8.00 11.40 12.79
CA PHE A 142 8.42 10.11 12.22
C PHE A 142 8.12 8.90 13.12
N ASN A 143 7.15 9.03 13.99
CA ASN A 143 6.72 8.03 14.96
C ASN A 143 5.21 7.81 14.94
N THR A 144 4.43 8.88 14.99
CA THR A 144 2.97 8.81 15.10
C THR A 144 2.35 8.53 13.72
N ILE A 145 1.56 7.48 13.61
CA ILE A 145 0.81 7.18 12.39
C ILE A 145 -0.28 8.24 12.19
N GLN A 146 -0.23 8.93 11.06
CA GLN A 146 -1.26 9.84 10.58
C GLN A 146 -2.45 9.09 10.01
N GLY A 147 -2.17 8.05 9.23
CA GLY A 147 -3.17 7.17 8.64
C GLY A 147 -2.53 6.04 7.85
N VAL A 148 -3.35 5.09 7.46
CA VAL A 148 -2.96 3.99 6.58
C VAL A 148 -3.97 3.87 5.45
N ARG A 149 -3.54 3.31 4.31
CA ARG A 149 -4.42 2.84 3.24
C ARG A 149 -3.98 1.47 2.80
N PHE A 150 -4.77 0.46 3.16
CA PHE A 150 -4.53 -0.92 2.76
C PHE A 150 -5.44 -1.32 1.62
N SER A 151 -4.97 -2.24 0.80
CA SER A 151 -5.70 -2.84 -0.31
C SER A 151 -5.36 -4.33 -0.41
N HIS A 152 -6.14 -5.08 -1.14
CA HIS A 152 -5.96 -6.51 -1.33
C HIS A 152 -6.30 -6.95 -2.75
N ALA A 153 -5.73 -8.07 -3.20
CA ALA A 153 -6.01 -8.63 -4.52
C ALA A 153 -7.16 -9.66 -4.52
N GLY A 154 -7.52 -10.24 -3.36
CA GLY A 154 -8.48 -11.33 -3.37
C GLY A 154 -8.83 -11.88 -1.99
N GLU A 155 -8.88 -11.04 -0.96
CA GLU A 155 -9.37 -11.44 0.34
C GLU A 155 -10.91 -11.58 0.32
N THR A 156 -11.47 -12.38 1.22
CA THR A 156 -12.90 -12.69 1.25
C THR A 156 -13.74 -11.45 1.63
N PRO A 157 -14.73 -11.05 0.80
CA PRO A 157 -15.64 -9.96 1.11
C PRO A 157 -16.34 -10.13 2.47
N GLY A 158 -16.46 -9.04 3.23
CA GLY A 158 -17.06 -9.05 4.58
C GLY A 158 -16.18 -9.65 5.68
N LEU A 159 -15.04 -10.24 5.32
CA LEU A 159 -14.05 -10.81 6.24
C LEU A 159 -12.70 -10.10 6.06
N GLY A 160 -11.73 -10.77 5.43
CA GLY A 160 -10.38 -10.22 5.20
C GLY A 160 -10.35 -8.98 4.32
N ALA A 161 -11.26 -8.85 3.37
CA ALA A 161 -11.38 -7.65 2.52
C ALA A 161 -11.64 -6.36 3.32
N ARG A 162 -12.17 -6.46 4.54
CA ARG A 162 -12.39 -5.29 5.42
C ARG A 162 -11.11 -4.52 5.78
N ILE A 163 -9.92 -5.05 5.48
CA ILE A 163 -8.67 -4.27 5.65
C ILE A 163 -8.66 -2.97 4.81
N ASP A 164 -9.44 -2.90 3.73
CA ASP A 164 -9.57 -1.71 2.87
C ASP A 164 -10.65 -0.73 3.34
N SER A 165 -11.45 -1.09 4.38
CA SER A 165 -12.47 -0.20 4.93
C SER A 165 -11.89 0.90 5.81
N ASP A 166 -12.49 2.09 5.76
CA ASP A 166 -12.11 3.20 6.64
C ASP A 166 -12.21 2.80 8.11
N GLU A 167 -13.21 2.00 8.49
CA GLU A 167 -13.39 1.51 9.86
C GLU A 167 -12.14 0.82 10.41
N VAL A 168 -11.53 -0.08 9.65
CA VAL A 168 -10.33 -0.82 10.07
C VAL A 168 -9.07 0.06 9.96
N GLN A 169 -8.97 0.86 8.91
CA GLN A 169 -7.82 1.72 8.68
C GLN A 169 -7.71 2.85 9.69
N ASP A 170 -8.85 3.42 10.12
CA ASP A 170 -8.90 4.50 11.11
C ASP A 170 -8.43 4.05 12.49
N ARG A 171 -8.48 2.75 12.81
CA ARG A 171 -7.92 2.18 14.05
C ARG A 171 -6.42 2.44 14.23
N PHE A 172 -5.69 2.68 13.14
CA PHE A 172 -4.25 2.94 13.14
C PHE A 172 -3.89 4.41 13.43
N LYS A 173 -4.82 5.34 13.28
CA LYS A 173 -4.58 6.77 13.50
C LYS A 173 -4.14 7.04 14.94
N GLY A 174 -3.06 7.79 15.09
CA GLY A 174 -2.52 8.17 16.41
C GLY A 174 -1.69 7.07 17.10
N LYS A 175 -1.62 5.87 16.54
CA LYS A 175 -0.72 4.81 17.04
C LYS A 175 0.73 5.16 16.72
N THR A 176 1.68 4.57 17.48
CA THR A 176 3.11 4.88 17.35
C THR A 176 3.92 3.68 16.87
N LEU A 177 5.02 3.97 16.17
CA LEU A 177 5.93 2.96 15.64
C LEU A 177 7.08 2.63 16.58
N PHE A 178 7.48 3.57 17.47
CA PHE A 178 8.61 3.38 18.38
C PHE A 178 8.16 3.41 19.83
N ASP A 179 8.82 2.58 20.63
CA ASP A 179 8.76 2.59 22.08
C ASP A 179 10.20 2.72 22.62
N ASN A 180 10.49 3.81 23.34
CA ASN A 180 11.82 4.11 23.88
C ASN A 180 12.94 3.96 22.83
N GLY A 181 12.73 4.44 21.61
CA GLY A 181 13.70 4.39 20.50
C GLY A 181 13.84 3.04 19.82
N THR A 182 13.09 2.03 20.25
CA THR A 182 13.04 0.70 19.62
C THR A 182 11.83 0.62 18.70
N LEU A 183 12.02 0.18 17.46
CA LEU A 183 10.92 0.01 16.51
C LEU A 183 9.96 -1.08 17.03
N LYS A 184 8.74 -0.68 17.29
CA LYS A 184 7.59 -1.51 17.62
C LYS A 184 6.57 -1.37 16.51
N TYR A 185 5.90 -2.45 16.18
CA TYR A 185 4.92 -2.43 15.10
C TYR A 185 3.53 -2.35 15.69
N VAL A 186 2.65 -1.60 15.03
CA VAL A 186 1.23 -1.65 15.37
C VAL A 186 0.66 -2.97 14.86
N THR A 187 -0.02 -3.70 15.73
CA THR A 187 -0.52 -5.04 15.44
C THR A 187 -2.03 -5.11 15.54
N ILE A 188 -2.66 -5.67 14.52
CA ILE A 188 -4.06 -6.08 14.53
C ILE A 188 -4.18 -7.27 15.49
N GLN A 189 -5.04 -7.16 16.49
CA GLN A 189 -5.26 -8.18 17.50
C GLN A 189 -6.26 -9.22 17.00
N LYS A 190 -6.35 -10.34 17.73
CA LYS A 190 -7.34 -11.39 17.46
C LYS A 190 -8.69 -10.99 18.05
N GLY A 191 -9.76 -11.28 17.34
CA GLY A 191 -11.14 -10.95 17.75
C GLY A 191 -11.57 -9.59 17.21
N GLU A 192 -12.62 -9.05 17.73
CA GLU A 192 -13.17 -7.75 17.37
C GLU A 192 -14.05 -7.23 18.52
N GLY A 193 -14.13 -5.90 18.68
CA GLY A 193 -14.93 -5.23 19.68
C GLY A 193 -14.17 -4.91 20.97
N VAL A 194 -12.83 -4.89 20.93
CA VAL A 194 -11.98 -4.52 22.07
C VAL A 194 -11.43 -3.11 21.85
N ASP A 195 -11.56 -2.26 22.83
CA ASP A 195 -10.97 -0.92 22.83
C ASP A 195 -9.48 -1.00 23.14
N TYR A 196 -8.66 -0.53 22.18
CA TYR A 196 -7.21 -0.40 22.31
C TYR A 196 -6.75 1.06 22.24
N SER A 197 -7.61 2.04 22.57
CA SER A 197 -7.27 3.47 22.50
C SER A 197 -6.01 3.80 23.30
N ASP A 198 -5.85 3.21 24.48
CA ASP A 198 -4.72 3.43 25.39
C ASP A 198 -3.47 2.58 25.04
N GLU A 199 -3.58 1.70 24.04
CA GLU A 199 -2.49 0.81 23.63
C GLU A 199 -1.82 1.34 22.36
N PRO A 200 -0.63 1.96 22.43
CA PRO A 200 -0.03 2.68 21.30
C PRO A 200 0.37 1.75 20.14
N HIS A 201 0.52 0.46 20.37
CA HIS A 201 1.00 -0.53 19.40
C HIS A 201 -0.03 -1.63 19.08
N LYS A 202 -1.29 -1.46 19.49
CA LYS A 202 -2.35 -2.42 19.22
C LYS A 202 -3.55 -1.75 18.60
N VAL A 203 -4.21 -2.47 17.71
CA VAL A 203 -5.52 -2.10 17.15
C VAL A 203 -6.45 -3.29 17.19
N ASP A 204 -7.74 -3.01 17.27
CA ASP A 204 -8.77 -4.04 17.28
C ASP A 204 -8.74 -4.89 16.01
N GLY A 205 -9.11 -6.14 16.15
CA GLY A 205 -9.10 -7.10 15.05
C GLY A 205 -10.35 -7.06 14.20
N MET A 206 -10.47 -8.06 13.35
CA MET A 206 -11.62 -8.28 12.48
C MET A 206 -12.16 -9.68 12.73
N SER A 207 -13.43 -9.79 13.12
CA SER A 207 -14.07 -11.09 13.32
C SER A 207 -14.05 -11.93 12.04
N GLY A 208 -13.63 -13.18 12.15
CA GLY A 208 -13.52 -14.08 11.01
C GLY A 208 -12.32 -13.84 10.08
N ALA A 209 -11.47 -12.82 10.32
CA ALA A 209 -10.34 -12.46 9.47
C ALA A 209 -8.98 -12.46 10.19
N THR A 210 -8.82 -13.30 11.19
CA THR A 210 -7.58 -13.37 12.01
C THR A 210 -6.33 -13.64 11.16
N LEU A 211 -6.44 -14.46 10.12
CA LEU A 211 -5.29 -14.79 9.26
C LEU A 211 -4.91 -13.62 8.34
N THR A 212 -5.87 -12.89 7.81
CA THR A 212 -5.61 -11.66 7.06
C THR A 212 -4.99 -10.60 7.96
N GLY A 213 -5.51 -10.41 9.20
CA GLY A 213 -4.91 -9.53 10.20
C GLY A 213 -3.46 -9.88 10.52
N LYS A 214 -3.16 -11.18 10.67
CA LYS A 214 -1.76 -11.66 10.80
C LYS A 214 -0.92 -11.33 9.56
N GLY A 215 -1.50 -11.43 8.36
CA GLY A 215 -0.83 -11.03 7.11
C GLY A 215 -0.46 -9.55 7.12
N VAL A 216 -1.37 -8.66 7.55
CA VAL A 216 -1.09 -7.22 7.72
C VAL A 216 0.02 -6.99 8.73
N ASN A 217 -0.02 -7.67 9.88
CA ASN A 217 1.04 -7.56 10.89
C ASN A 217 2.41 -7.95 10.31
N ASN A 218 2.49 -9.06 9.60
CA ASN A 218 3.73 -9.50 8.95
C ASN A 218 4.21 -8.50 7.89
N MET A 219 3.30 -7.95 7.09
CA MET A 219 3.60 -6.92 6.10
C MET A 219 4.21 -5.66 6.74
N LEU A 220 3.63 -5.19 7.84
CA LEU A 220 4.13 -4.02 8.56
C LEU A 220 5.51 -4.30 9.18
N VAL A 221 5.70 -5.46 9.79
CA VAL A 221 7.02 -5.87 10.34
C VAL A 221 8.08 -5.92 9.25
N ASP A 222 7.80 -6.59 8.13
CA ASP A 222 8.77 -6.81 7.05
C ASP A 222 9.18 -5.51 6.36
N TYR A 223 8.22 -4.60 6.09
CA TYR A 223 8.52 -3.37 5.38
C TYR A 223 9.00 -2.23 6.28
N LEU A 224 8.36 -2.01 7.44
CA LEU A 224 8.77 -0.91 8.33
C LEU A 224 10.17 -1.12 8.91
N SER A 225 10.61 -2.38 9.06
CA SER A 225 12.01 -2.67 9.43
C SER A 225 13.01 -2.16 8.38
N CYS A 226 12.65 -2.20 7.09
CA CYS A 226 13.48 -1.65 6.03
C CYS A 226 13.57 -0.11 6.09
N TYR A 227 12.51 0.57 6.55
CA TYR A 227 12.48 2.02 6.71
C TYR A 227 13.03 2.53 8.05
N GLU A 228 13.44 1.65 8.98
CA GLU A 228 13.82 2.02 10.35
C GLU A 228 14.91 3.09 10.39
N LYS A 229 15.95 2.99 9.56
CA LYS A 229 17.05 3.97 9.52
C LYS A 229 16.58 5.35 9.08
N TYR A 230 15.73 5.40 8.06
CA TYR A 230 15.11 6.63 7.59
C TYR A 230 14.26 7.28 8.67
N LEU A 231 13.39 6.51 9.31
CA LEU A 231 12.51 6.99 10.38
C LEU A 231 13.32 7.54 11.56
N LYS A 232 14.31 6.81 12.05
CA LYS A 232 15.16 7.23 13.18
C LYS A 232 15.98 8.48 12.86
N LYS A 233 16.56 8.55 11.67
CA LYS A 233 17.37 9.72 11.25
C LYS A 233 16.53 11.00 11.26
N ASN A 234 15.31 10.94 10.73
CA ASN A 234 14.45 12.13 10.63
C ASN A 234 13.76 12.46 11.97
N ALA A 235 13.41 11.45 12.79
CA ALA A 235 12.91 11.69 14.14
C ALA A 235 13.93 12.45 15.00
N ALA A 236 15.23 12.14 14.87
CA ALA A 236 16.28 12.85 15.59
C ALA A 236 16.54 14.28 15.06
N ALA A 237 16.26 14.54 13.79
CA ALA A 237 16.46 15.86 13.18
C ALA A 237 15.33 16.86 13.53
N ASN A 238 14.17 16.36 13.97
CA ASN A 238 12.97 17.15 14.28
C ASN A 238 12.73 17.34 15.79
N GLN A 239 13.64 16.86 16.65
CA GLN A 239 13.68 17.12 18.10
C GLN A 239 14.57 18.34 18.39
#